data_632f450c61cb758770a62d8de5741d49
#
_entry.id   632f450c61cb758770a62d8de5741d49
#
_cell.length_a   1.000
_cell.length_b   1.000
_cell.length_c   1.000
_cell.angle_alpha   90.00
_cell.angle_beta   90.00
_cell.angle_gamma   90.00
#
_symmetry.space_group_name_H-M   'P 1'
#
loop_
_entity.id
_entity.type
_entity.pdbx_description
1 polymer ?
#
loop_
_entity_poly.entity_id
_entity_poly.type
_entity_poly.pdbx_seq_one_letter_code
_entity_poly.pdbx_strand_id
1 'polypeptide(L)'
;MTDAFYASPLPGILLWAALYVSDFLFTMLCARMYNDGAANQVHFEGSYEITPYYQKEVDALRLVSPRFLLALAATCALQLALWWMTIRVLFVPQLFFFALGAMVLIEATVHIRHLRNFFLFRAILAKDGITGRIEYARPVMLRMSAVELFSFSAAYGVIYLMTGSWFVLGGVVSCLLVAINHRQLAQKHVPRTTRFSATDNTENTAL
;
A
#
# COMPACT_ATOMS: atom_id res chain seq x y z
N MET A 1 22.07 8.16 16.91
CA MET A 1 21.05 7.18 16.47
C MET A 1 21.48 6.36 15.24
N THR A 2 22.21 6.94 14.31
CA THR A 2 22.75 6.23 13.13
C THR A 2 23.77 5.14 13.45
N ASP A 3 24.56 5.29 14.52
CA ASP A 3 25.63 4.38 14.91
C ASP A 3 25.18 2.93 15.14
N ALA A 4 23.97 2.75 15.70
CA ALA A 4 23.39 1.42 15.92
C ALA A 4 23.17 0.64 14.60
N PHE A 5 22.76 1.34 13.52
CA PHE A 5 22.56 0.72 12.19
C PHE A 5 23.88 0.42 11.48
N TYR A 6 24.95 1.14 11.80
CA TYR A 6 26.29 0.82 11.31
C TYR A 6 26.89 -0.40 12.03
N ALA A 7 26.64 -0.49 13.33
CA ALA A 7 27.19 -1.56 14.15
C ALA A 7 26.51 -2.91 13.91
N SER A 8 25.19 -2.91 13.64
CA SER A 8 24.36 -4.13 13.54
C SER A 8 23.22 -3.96 12.54
N PRO A 9 22.84 -5.01 11.79
CA PRO A 9 21.62 -5.02 10.97
C PRO A 9 20.32 -5.12 11.78
N LEU A 10 20.41 -5.58 13.04
CA LEU A 10 19.24 -5.91 13.86
C LEU A 10 18.23 -4.77 14.01
N PRO A 11 18.62 -3.50 14.26
CA PRO A 11 17.64 -2.42 14.38
C PRO A 11 16.78 -2.26 13.12
N GLY A 12 17.38 -2.35 11.94
CA GLY A 12 16.66 -2.26 10.67
C GLY A 12 15.73 -3.45 10.44
N ILE A 13 16.22 -4.66 10.70
CA ILE A 13 15.45 -5.91 10.55
C ILE A 13 14.26 -5.93 11.52
N LEU A 14 14.47 -5.56 12.78
CA LEU A 14 13.39 -5.54 13.77
C LEU A 14 12.34 -4.47 13.46
N LEU A 15 12.76 -3.27 13.04
CA LEU A 15 11.84 -2.22 12.61
C LEU A 15 10.99 -2.68 11.42
N TRP A 16 11.63 -3.25 10.40
CA TRP A 16 10.93 -3.79 9.25
C TRP A 16 9.97 -4.92 9.64
N ALA A 17 10.43 -5.90 10.40
CA ALA A 17 9.61 -7.03 10.80
C ALA A 17 8.38 -6.57 11.61
N ALA A 18 8.55 -5.61 12.53
CA ALA A 18 7.45 -5.05 13.30
C ALA A 18 6.41 -4.34 12.40
N LEU A 19 6.86 -3.52 11.45
CA LEU A 19 5.98 -2.86 10.50
C LEU A 19 5.27 -3.87 9.60
N TYR A 20 5.98 -4.83 9.03
CA TYR A 20 5.41 -5.82 8.13
C TYR A 20 4.38 -6.73 8.81
N VAL A 21 4.65 -7.15 10.06
CA VAL A 21 3.70 -7.91 10.87
C VAL A 21 2.47 -7.06 11.23
N SER A 22 2.68 -5.81 11.66
CA SER A 22 1.55 -4.92 11.99
C SER A 22 0.69 -4.59 10.77
N ASP A 23 1.29 -4.41 9.58
CA ASP A 23 0.57 -4.23 8.31
C ASP A 23 -0.37 -5.41 8.03
N PHE A 24 0.16 -6.63 8.11
CA PHE A 24 -0.63 -7.84 7.92
C PHE A 24 -1.79 -7.93 8.92
N LEU A 25 -1.54 -7.65 10.21
CA LEU A 25 -2.58 -7.67 11.24
C LEU A 25 -3.66 -6.62 10.99
N PHE A 26 -3.28 -5.39 10.59
CA PHE A 26 -4.24 -4.35 10.23
C PHE A 26 -5.06 -4.72 8.99
N THR A 27 -4.43 -5.31 7.98
CA THR A 27 -5.12 -5.82 6.79
C THR A 27 -6.19 -6.85 7.18
N MET A 28 -5.82 -7.82 8.03
CA MET A 28 -6.76 -8.86 8.50
C MET A 28 -7.89 -8.29 9.35
N LEU A 29 -7.57 -7.33 10.23
CA LEU A 29 -8.58 -6.64 11.05
C LEU A 29 -9.58 -5.88 10.17
N CYS A 30 -9.09 -5.09 9.21
CA CYS A 30 -9.96 -4.36 8.28
C CYS A 30 -10.77 -5.30 7.37
N ALA A 31 -10.18 -6.39 6.88
CA ALA A 31 -10.89 -7.40 6.09
C ALA A 31 -12.01 -8.08 6.90
N ARG A 32 -11.77 -8.37 8.18
CA ARG A 32 -12.81 -8.88 9.08
C ARG A 32 -13.95 -7.88 9.25
N MET A 33 -13.64 -6.61 9.57
CA MET A 33 -14.66 -5.56 9.72
C MET A 33 -15.46 -5.35 8.42
N TYR A 34 -14.79 -5.48 7.27
CA TYR A 34 -15.43 -5.43 5.96
C TYR A 34 -16.47 -6.55 5.81
N ASN A 35 -16.09 -7.79 6.13
CA ASN A 35 -16.98 -8.95 6.06
C ASN A 35 -18.10 -8.91 7.14
N ASP A 36 -17.82 -8.33 8.31
CA ASP A 36 -18.80 -8.21 9.42
C ASP A 36 -19.93 -7.19 9.14
N GLY A 37 -19.88 -6.48 8.00
CA GLY A 37 -20.99 -5.63 7.58
C GLY A 37 -20.60 -4.32 6.87
N ALA A 38 -19.34 -3.89 6.90
CA ALA A 38 -18.94 -2.67 6.21
C ALA A 38 -19.12 -2.78 4.68
N ALA A 39 -19.05 -4.00 4.12
CA ALA A 39 -19.33 -4.31 2.72
C ALA A 39 -20.74 -3.92 2.26
N ASN A 40 -21.70 -3.78 3.18
CA ASN A 40 -23.07 -3.35 2.85
C ASN A 40 -23.16 -1.89 2.40
N GLN A 41 -22.23 -1.05 2.87
CA GLN A 41 -22.20 0.39 2.54
C GLN A 41 -21.01 0.74 1.62
N VAL A 42 -19.88 0.07 1.77
CA VAL A 42 -18.71 0.28 0.91
C VAL A 42 -18.34 -1.04 0.27
N HIS A 43 -18.60 -1.16 -1.02
CA HIS A 43 -18.30 -2.38 -1.77
C HIS A 43 -17.10 -2.17 -2.70
N PHE A 44 -16.15 -3.10 -2.65
CA PHE A 44 -14.98 -3.12 -3.53
C PHE A 44 -15.15 -4.23 -4.58
N GLU A 45 -15.02 -3.89 -5.87
CA GLU A 45 -15.04 -4.87 -6.94
C GLU A 45 -13.87 -5.85 -6.81
N GLY A 46 -14.19 -7.12 -6.62
CA GLY A 46 -13.23 -8.20 -6.40
C GLY A 46 -12.91 -8.41 -4.93
N SER A 47 -11.67 -8.25 -4.53
CA SER A 47 -11.19 -8.43 -3.15
C SER A 47 -10.94 -7.10 -2.46
N TYR A 48 -11.14 -7.04 -1.14
CA TYR A 48 -10.68 -5.93 -0.30
C TYR A 48 -9.17 -5.70 -0.44
N GLU A 49 -8.41 -6.79 -0.53
CA GLU A 49 -6.95 -6.73 -0.74
C GLU A 49 -6.62 -6.44 -2.21
N ILE A 50 -5.89 -5.36 -2.45
CA ILE A 50 -5.49 -4.94 -3.80
C ILE A 50 -4.34 -5.81 -4.33
N THR A 51 -3.46 -6.31 -3.43
CA THR A 51 -2.27 -7.09 -3.79
C THR A 51 -2.66 -8.53 -4.13
N PRO A 52 -2.54 -8.97 -5.41
CA PRO A 52 -3.03 -10.29 -5.83
C PRO A 52 -2.38 -11.45 -5.06
N TYR A 53 -1.16 -11.26 -4.58
CA TYR A 53 -0.39 -12.29 -3.87
C TYR A 53 -1.06 -12.74 -2.56
N TYR A 54 -1.74 -11.81 -1.85
CA TYR A 54 -2.36 -12.06 -0.55
C TYR A 54 -3.89 -12.18 -0.57
N GLN A 55 -4.55 -11.93 -1.71
CA GLN A 55 -6.02 -11.92 -1.80
C GLN A 55 -6.67 -13.17 -1.22
N LYS A 56 -6.17 -14.36 -1.56
CA LYS A 56 -6.75 -15.64 -1.10
C LYS A 56 -6.67 -15.81 0.41
N GLU A 57 -5.59 -15.37 1.04
CA GLU A 57 -5.38 -15.45 2.47
C GLU A 57 -6.25 -14.43 3.21
N VAL A 58 -6.33 -13.21 2.69
CA VAL A 58 -7.13 -12.11 3.26
C VAL A 58 -8.61 -12.41 3.12
N ASP A 59 -9.09 -12.84 1.95
CA ASP A 59 -10.49 -13.21 1.72
C ASP A 59 -10.93 -14.39 2.61
N ALA A 60 -10.01 -15.32 2.89
CA ALA A 60 -10.26 -16.46 3.79
C ALA A 60 -10.00 -16.14 5.27
N LEU A 61 -9.62 -14.90 5.62
CA LEU A 61 -9.25 -14.44 6.98
C LEU A 61 -8.21 -15.37 7.67
N ARG A 62 -7.22 -15.86 6.92
CA ARG A 62 -6.19 -16.76 7.44
C ARG A 62 -5.10 -15.97 8.17
N LEU A 63 -5.14 -15.96 9.51
CA LEU A 63 -4.14 -15.29 10.36
C LEU A 63 -2.73 -15.85 10.23
N VAL A 64 -2.59 -17.13 9.87
CA VAL A 64 -1.29 -17.76 9.62
C VAL A 64 -1.20 -18.09 8.14
N SER A 65 -0.38 -17.34 7.42
CA SER A 65 -0.12 -17.55 6.00
C SER A 65 1.33 -17.98 5.78
N PRO A 66 1.59 -19.18 5.22
CA PRO A 66 2.94 -19.58 4.87
C PRO A 66 3.62 -18.59 3.90
N ARG A 67 2.85 -17.97 2.99
CA ARG A 67 3.35 -16.95 2.06
C ARG A 67 3.83 -15.70 2.79
N PHE A 68 3.06 -15.26 3.80
CA PHE A 68 3.44 -14.13 4.64
C PHE A 68 4.75 -14.42 5.40
N LEU A 69 4.85 -15.58 6.04
CA LEU A 69 6.05 -15.96 6.79
C LEU A 69 7.28 -16.10 5.87
N LEU A 70 7.10 -16.68 4.69
CA LEU A 70 8.17 -16.78 3.69
C LEU A 70 8.63 -15.40 3.20
N ALA A 71 7.69 -14.50 2.90
CA ALA A 71 8.02 -13.14 2.46
C ALA A 71 8.70 -12.34 3.58
N LEU A 72 8.25 -12.45 4.83
CA LEU A 72 8.91 -11.85 5.98
C LEU A 72 10.34 -12.37 6.14
N ALA A 73 10.53 -13.69 6.13
CA ALA A 73 11.87 -14.29 6.25
C ALA A 73 12.79 -13.87 5.09
N ALA A 74 12.29 -13.88 3.85
CA ALA A 74 13.04 -13.49 2.67
C ALA A 74 13.46 -12.01 2.71
N THR A 75 12.55 -11.12 3.13
CA THR A 75 12.86 -9.68 3.22
C THR A 75 13.79 -9.36 4.37
N CYS A 76 13.71 -10.06 5.51
CA CYS A 76 14.69 -9.96 6.60
C CYS A 76 16.08 -10.46 6.15
N ALA A 77 16.15 -11.58 5.44
CA ALA A 77 17.38 -12.10 4.89
C ALA A 77 17.99 -11.15 3.85
N LEU A 78 17.16 -10.55 2.98
CA LEU A 78 17.60 -9.53 2.03
C LEU A 78 18.19 -8.30 2.75
N GLN A 79 17.57 -7.81 3.81
CA GLN A 79 18.10 -6.69 4.58
C GLN A 79 19.45 -7.02 5.22
N LEU A 80 19.58 -8.24 5.78
CA LEU A 80 20.86 -8.72 6.32
C LEU A 80 21.94 -8.74 5.24
N ALA A 81 21.63 -9.28 4.07
CA ALA A 81 22.56 -9.35 2.95
C ALA A 81 22.95 -7.95 2.43
N LEU A 82 21.97 -7.04 2.28
CA LEU A 82 22.21 -5.65 1.90
C LEU A 82 23.06 -4.92 2.92
N TRP A 83 22.77 -5.07 4.22
CA TRP A 83 23.59 -4.47 5.27
C TRP A 83 25.03 -4.95 5.19
N TRP A 84 25.22 -6.27 5.12
CA TRP A 84 26.56 -6.85 5.05
C TRP A 84 27.32 -6.38 3.79
N MET A 85 26.68 -6.45 2.63
CA MET A 85 27.27 -6.03 1.36
C MET A 85 27.65 -4.55 1.39
N THR A 86 26.72 -3.66 1.77
CA THR A 86 26.92 -2.21 1.62
C THR A 86 27.78 -1.60 2.73
N ILE A 87 27.71 -2.12 3.96
CA ILE A 87 28.46 -1.56 5.10
C ILE A 87 29.81 -2.27 5.29
N ARG A 88 29.87 -3.60 5.10
CA ARG A 88 31.07 -4.37 5.41
C ARG A 88 31.96 -4.65 4.19
N VAL A 89 31.41 -4.72 2.99
CA VAL A 89 32.15 -5.05 1.77
C VAL A 89 32.41 -3.81 0.93
N LEU A 90 31.36 -3.05 0.59
CA LEU A 90 31.47 -1.91 -0.32
C LEU A 90 31.82 -0.60 0.38
N PHE A 91 31.61 -0.50 1.70
CA PHE A 91 31.77 0.73 2.48
C PHE A 91 30.94 1.91 1.97
N VAL A 92 29.72 1.62 1.43
CA VAL A 92 28.74 2.60 0.91
C VAL A 92 27.41 2.47 1.69
N PRO A 93 27.40 2.91 2.96
CA PRO A 93 26.23 2.74 3.83
C PRO A 93 24.97 3.46 3.32
N GLN A 94 25.13 4.46 2.47
CA GLN A 94 24.02 5.20 1.84
C GLN A 94 23.06 4.25 1.11
N LEU A 95 23.57 3.21 0.46
CA LEU A 95 22.73 2.23 -0.24
C LEU A 95 21.87 1.41 0.73
N PHE A 96 22.42 1.05 1.90
CA PHE A 96 21.64 0.39 2.94
C PHE A 96 20.51 1.29 3.46
N PHE A 97 20.84 2.55 3.80
CA PHE A 97 19.84 3.50 4.28
C PHE A 97 18.76 3.78 3.23
N PHE A 98 19.15 3.87 1.95
CA PHE A 98 18.19 3.99 0.85
C PHE A 98 17.23 2.79 0.80
N ALA A 99 17.75 1.57 0.82
CA ALA A 99 16.94 0.36 0.78
C ALA A 99 16.03 0.23 2.02
N LEU A 100 16.58 0.49 3.21
CA LEU A 100 15.81 0.49 4.45
C LEU A 100 14.70 1.53 4.42
N GLY A 101 14.99 2.75 3.96
CA GLY A 101 14.02 3.82 3.82
C GLY A 101 12.94 3.49 2.79
N ALA A 102 13.31 2.85 1.68
CA ALA A 102 12.34 2.38 0.68
C ALA A 102 11.32 1.40 1.27
N MET A 103 11.78 0.49 2.13
CA MET A 103 10.91 -0.50 2.78
C MET A 103 10.08 0.14 3.91
N VAL A 104 10.70 0.87 4.82
CA VAL A 104 10.05 1.42 6.02
C VAL A 104 9.04 2.52 5.69
N LEU A 105 9.39 3.44 4.79
CA LEU A 105 8.52 4.59 4.50
C LEU A 105 7.32 4.22 3.63
N ILE A 106 7.43 3.23 2.75
CA ILE A 106 6.26 2.73 2.03
C ILE A 106 5.30 2.02 2.98
N GLU A 107 5.81 1.22 3.92
CA GLU A 107 4.98 0.58 4.95
C GLU A 107 4.31 1.60 5.85
N ALA A 108 5.01 2.65 6.26
CA ALA A 108 4.39 3.75 7.02
C ALA A 108 3.22 4.39 6.25
N THR A 109 3.37 4.57 4.93
CA THR A 109 2.29 5.08 4.08
C THR A 109 1.10 4.11 4.03
N VAL A 110 1.37 2.81 3.91
CA VAL A 110 0.33 1.77 3.92
C VAL A 110 -0.40 1.71 5.26
N HIS A 111 0.31 1.86 6.39
CA HIS A 111 -0.31 1.93 7.73
C HIS A 111 -1.29 3.11 7.86
N ILE A 112 -0.97 4.29 7.30
CA ILE A 112 -1.90 5.43 7.31
C ILE A 112 -3.19 5.08 6.55
N ARG A 113 -3.08 4.36 5.42
CA ARG A 113 -4.23 3.85 4.67
C ARG A 113 -5.06 2.87 5.49
N HIS A 114 -4.43 1.90 6.16
CA HIS A 114 -5.14 0.95 7.02
C HIS A 114 -5.82 1.63 8.18
N LEU A 115 -5.17 2.60 8.80
CA LEU A 115 -5.75 3.39 9.89
C LEU A 115 -6.99 4.15 9.42
N ARG A 116 -6.95 4.80 8.24
CA ARG A 116 -8.10 5.46 7.63
C ARG A 116 -9.25 4.46 7.38
N ASN A 117 -8.96 3.31 6.81
CA ASN A 117 -9.96 2.28 6.54
C ASN A 117 -10.55 1.70 7.84
N PHE A 118 -9.72 1.51 8.86
CA PHE A 118 -10.17 1.06 10.17
C PHE A 118 -11.20 2.03 10.79
N PHE A 119 -10.91 3.34 10.81
CA PHE A 119 -11.85 4.32 11.32
C PHE A 119 -13.12 4.40 10.48
N LEU A 120 -13.01 4.33 9.15
CA LEU A 120 -14.16 4.30 8.25
C LEU A 120 -15.07 3.10 8.55
N PHE A 121 -14.51 1.89 8.58
CA PHE A 121 -15.29 0.68 8.83
C PHE A 121 -15.90 0.65 10.24
N ARG A 122 -15.17 1.18 11.23
CA ARG A 122 -15.67 1.33 12.59
C ARG A 122 -16.90 2.26 12.62
N ALA A 123 -16.85 3.40 11.94
CA ALA A 123 -17.98 4.33 11.85
C ALA A 123 -19.19 3.69 11.14
N ILE A 124 -18.96 2.95 10.04
CA ILE A 124 -20.00 2.21 9.33
C ILE A 124 -20.67 1.18 10.25
N LEU A 125 -19.90 0.36 10.94
CA LEU A 125 -20.43 -0.69 11.83
C LEU A 125 -21.17 -0.10 13.04
N ALA A 126 -20.74 1.05 13.54
CA ALA A 126 -21.42 1.80 14.59
C ALA A 126 -22.67 2.54 14.10
N LYS A 127 -22.95 2.55 12.79
CA LYS A 127 -24.02 3.33 12.15
C LYS A 127 -23.93 4.84 12.46
N ASP A 128 -22.69 5.33 12.57
CA ASP A 128 -22.37 6.70 12.97
C ASP A 128 -22.21 7.61 11.75
N GLY A 129 -23.33 8.23 11.35
CA GLY A 129 -23.34 9.31 10.35
C GLY A 129 -23.10 8.92 8.90
N ILE A 130 -22.87 7.63 8.59
CA ILE A 130 -22.65 7.16 7.22
C ILE A 130 -23.90 6.46 6.71
N THR A 131 -24.48 6.99 5.63
CA THR A 131 -25.69 6.46 4.99
C THR A 131 -25.46 6.25 3.50
N GLY A 132 -26.21 5.29 2.92
CA GLY A 132 -26.12 4.96 1.51
C GLY A 132 -25.11 3.86 1.20
N ARG A 133 -24.90 3.59 -0.09
CA ARG A 133 -23.99 2.56 -0.60
C ARG A 133 -23.08 3.15 -1.66
N ILE A 134 -21.78 2.87 -1.58
CA ILE A 134 -20.77 3.25 -2.56
C ILE A 134 -20.13 1.99 -3.08
N GLU A 135 -20.03 1.87 -4.41
CA GLU A 135 -19.30 0.79 -5.06
C GLU A 135 -18.06 1.35 -5.74
N TYR A 136 -16.93 0.76 -5.44
CA TYR A 136 -15.65 1.12 -6.06
C TYR A 136 -15.25 0.09 -7.09
N ALA A 137 -15.24 0.49 -8.36
CA ALA A 137 -14.62 -0.32 -9.41
C ALA A 137 -13.10 -0.45 -9.16
N ARG A 138 -12.54 -1.62 -9.47
CA ARG A 138 -11.10 -1.89 -9.26
C ARG A 138 -10.16 -0.83 -9.85
N PRO A 139 -10.37 -0.29 -11.08
CA PRO A 139 -9.54 0.79 -11.61
C PRO A 139 -9.56 2.06 -10.76
N VAL A 140 -10.71 2.38 -10.14
CA VAL A 140 -10.86 3.56 -9.27
C VAL A 140 -10.03 3.36 -8.01
N MET A 141 -10.11 2.20 -7.37
CA MET A 141 -9.31 1.87 -6.18
C MET A 141 -7.80 2.00 -6.46
N LEU A 142 -7.35 1.45 -7.59
CA LEU A 142 -5.95 1.53 -8.00
C LEU A 142 -5.50 2.97 -8.26
N ARG A 143 -6.37 3.80 -8.88
CA ARG A 143 -6.07 5.24 -9.10
C ARG A 143 -6.00 6.01 -7.77
N MET A 144 -6.94 5.76 -6.85
CA MET A 144 -6.91 6.39 -5.52
C MET A 144 -5.62 6.03 -4.77
N SER A 145 -5.24 4.75 -4.79
CA SER A 145 -3.98 4.28 -4.22
C SER A 145 -2.76 4.93 -4.89
N ALA A 146 -2.77 5.07 -6.22
CA ALA A 146 -1.69 5.73 -6.93
C ALA A 146 -1.54 7.20 -6.55
N VAL A 147 -2.65 7.95 -6.44
CA VAL A 147 -2.65 9.37 -6.02
C VAL A 147 -2.12 9.51 -4.59
N GLU A 148 -2.57 8.66 -3.67
CA GLU A 148 -2.12 8.66 -2.29
C GLU A 148 -0.60 8.44 -2.19
N LEU A 149 -0.09 7.39 -2.85
CA LEU A 149 1.35 7.08 -2.88
C LEU A 149 2.17 8.19 -3.55
N PHE A 150 1.65 8.80 -4.62
CA PHE A 150 2.30 9.93 -5.27
C PHE A 150 2.39 11.14 -4.33
N SER A 151 1.34 11.42 -3.56
CA SER A 151 1.32 12.51 -2.58
C SER A 151 2.37 12.29 -1.47
N PHE A 152 2.51 11.05 -0.97
CA PHE A 152 3.57 10.72 -0.01
C PHE A 152 4.96 10.80 -0.63
N SER A 153 5.13 10.35 -1.88
CA SER A 153 6.40 10.52 -2.60
C SER A 153 6.79 11.98 -2.71
N ALA A 154 5.84 12.88 -3.04
CA ALA A 154 6.08 14.31 -3.10
C ALA A 154 6.45 14.90 -1.72
N ALA A 155 5.73 14.52 -0.65
CA ALA A 155 6.03 14.96 0.71
C ALA A 155 7.43 14.50 1.16
N TYR A 156 7.78 13.24 0.93
CA TYR A 156 9.13 12.74 1.19
C TYR A 156 10.18 13.44 0.33
N GLY A 157 9.84 13.81 -0.93
CA GLY A 157 10.71 14.59 -1.80
C GLY A 157 11.07 15.95 -1.22
N VAL A 158 10.10 16.66 -0.66
CA VAL A 158 10.34 17.93 0.05
C VAL A 158 11.27 17.72 1.26
N ILE A 159 11.01 16.68 2.07
CA ILE A 159 11.86 16.38 3.23
C ILE A 159 13.28 15.99 2.76
N TYR A 160 13.40 15.23 1.68
CA TYR A 160 14.71 14.89 1.10
C TYR A 160 15.49 16.13 0.66
N LEU A 161 14.84 17.08 -0.02
CA LEU A 161 15.49 18.34 -0.43
C LEU A 161 16.00 19.15 0.76
N MET A 162 15.33 19.06 1.91
CA MET A 162 15.75 19.76 3.14
C MET A 162 16.86 19.02 3.90
N THR A 163 16.94 17.69 3.81
CA THR A 163 17.80 16.88 4.69
C THR A 163 18.93 16.16 3.97
N GLY A 164 18.83 15.94 2.66
CA GLY A 164 19.75 15.10 1.88
C GLY A 164 19.78 13.64 2.32
N SER A 165 18.77 13.16 3.06
CA SER A 165 18.75 11.85 3.70
C SER A 165 18.49 10.73 2.67
N TRP A 166 19.45 9.82 2.51
CA TRP A 166 19.30 8.62 1.66
C TRP A 166 18.14 7.73 2.10
N PHE A 167 17.83 7.69 3.41
CA PHE A 167 16.67 6.99 3.94
C PHE A 167 15.37 7.57 3.38
N VAL A 168 15.24 8.89 3.39
CA VAL A 168 14.06 9.58 2.85
C VAL A 168 13.97 9.42 1.33
N LEU A 169 15.10 9.49 0.63
CA LEU A 169 15.14 9.23 -0.82
C LEU A 169 14.62 7.84 -1.17
N GLY A 170 14.92 6.83 -0.36
CA GLY A 170 14.35 5.49 -0.49
C GLY A 170 12.82 5.51 -0.48
N GLY A 171 12.22 6.24 0.45
CA GLY A 171 10.77 6.44 0.53
C GLY A 171 10.17 7.15 -0.68
N VAL A 172 10.85 8.21 -1.18
CA VAL A 172 10.44 8.89 -2.42
C VAL A 172 10.33 7.90 -3.56
N VAL A 173 11.40 7.13 -3.79
CA VAL A 173 11.49 6.22 -4.94
C VAL A 173 10.51 5.06 -4.81
N SER A 174 10.40 4.44 -3.64
CA SER A 174 9.48 3.31 -3.45
C SER A 174 8.02 3.71 -3.63
N CYS A 175 7.58 4.80 -3.00
CA CYS A 175 6.22 5.30 -3.17
C CYS A 175 5.92 5.68 -4.63
N LEU A 176 6.86 6.34 -5.32
CA LEU A 176 6.71 6.70 -6.72
C LEU A 176 6.58 5.47 -7.63
N LEU A 177 7.44 4.48 -7.47
CA LEU A 177 7.40 3.25 -8.29
C LEU A 177 6.10 2.48 -8.11
N VAL A 178 5.62 2.35 -6.86
CA VAL A 178 4.35 1.67 -6.60
C VAL A 178 3.17 2.50 -7.11
N ALA A 179 3.20 3.83 -7.00
CA ALA A 179 2.18 4.70 -7.58
C ALA A 179 2.08 4.52 -9.11
N ILE A 180 3.21 4.50 -9.81
CA ILE A 180 3.27 4.25 -11.26
C ILE A 180 2.69 2.88 -11.60
N ASN A 181 3.09 1.83 -10.87
CA ASN A 181 2.58 0.48 -11.07
C ASN A 181 1.05 0.41 -10.89
N HIS A 182 0.49 1.00 -9.83
CA HIS A 182 -0.96 1.04 -9.61
C HIS A 182 -1.68 1.80 -10.72
N ARG A 183 -1.13 2.92 -11.19
CA ARG A 183 -1.68 3.66 -12.34
C ARG A 183 -1.70 2.82 -13.61
N GLN A 184 -0.63 2.08 -13.90
CA GLN A 184 -0.55 1.19 -15.06
C GLN A 184 -1.53 0.03 -14.96
N LEU A 185 -1.67 -0.58 -13.77
CA LEU A 185 -2.66 -1.62 -13.52
C LEU A 185 -4.09 -1.09 -13.69
N ALA A 186 -4.39 0.13 -13.22
CA ALA A 186 -5.70 0.75 -13.41
C ALA A 186 -6.04 0.93 -14.89
N GLN A 187 -5.07 1.29 -15.73
CA GLN A 187 -5.28 1.44 -17.18
C GLN A 187 -5.60 0.11 -17.88
N LYS A 188 -5.01 -1.00 -17.42
CA LYS A 188 -5.25 -2.34 -17.98
C LYS A 188 -6.64 -2.89 -17.66
N HIS A 189 -7.27 -2.43 -16.58
CA HIS A 189 -8.58 -2.90 -16.12
C HIS A 189 -9.75 -2.03 -16.63
N VAL A 190 -9.50 -0.95 -17.38
CA VAL A 190 -10.58 -0.18 -18.01
C VAL A 190 -11.16 -1.01 -19.16
N PRO A 191 -12.46 -1.38 -19.13
CA PRO A 191 -13.10 -2.05 -20.25
C PRO A 191 -12.95 -1.20 -21.51
N ARG A 192 -12.59 -1.79 -22.64
CA ARG A 192 -12.47 -1.10 -23.95
C ARG A 192 -13.80 -0.56 -24.52
N THR A 193 -14.90 -0.74 -23.82
CA THR A 193 -16.26 -0.40 -24.24
C THR A 193 -16.95 0.49 -23.25
N THR A 194 -16.79 1.77 -23.40
CA THR A 194 -17.87 2.78 -23.33
C THR A 194 -17.41 4.01 -24.10
N ARG A 195 -17.27 3.88 -25.41
CA ARG A 195 -17.68 4.97 -26.27
C ARG A 195 -19.19 5.07 -26.08
N PHE A 196 -19.65 5.96 -25.24
CA PHE A 196 -21.00 6.46 -25.31
C PHE A 196 -21.17 6.97 -26.74
N SER A 197 -21.93 6.22 -27.53
CA SER A 197 -22.47 6.71 -28.79
C SER A 197 -23.39 7.87 -28.43
N ALA A 198 -22.89 9.08 -28.59
CA ALA A 198 -23.65 10.32 -28.45
C ALA A 198 -24.53 10.56 -29.74
N THR A 199 -25.12 9.49 -30.27
CA THR A 199 -25.93 9.54 -31.48
C THR A 199 -27.25 8.83 -31.33
N ASP A 200 -28.01 9.11 -30.23
CA ASP A 200 -29.39 8.60 -30.17
C ASP A 200 -30.36 9.56 -29.44
N ASN A 201 -30.22 10.87 -29.64
CA ASN A 201 -31.20 11.85 -29.15
C ASN A 201 -31.56 12.89 -30.21
N THR A 202 -31.78 12.48 -31.46
CA THR A 202 -32.34 13.37 -32.49
C THR A 202 -33.43 12.70 -33.34
N GLU A 203 -34.32 11.92 -32.71
CA GLU A 203 -35.59 11.55 -33.33
C GLU A 203 -36.64 11.34 -32.25
N ASN A 204 -37.25 12.42 -31.78
CA ASN A 204 -38.63 12.44 -31.27
C ASN A 204 -39.02 13.88 -30.89
N THR A 205 -38.99 14.79 -31.90
CA THR A 205 -39.73 16.06 -31.79
C THR A 205 -40.38 16.32 -33.15
N ALA A 206 -41.36 15.49 -33.50
CA ALA A 206 -42.33 15.80 -34.54
C ALA A 206 -43.59 14.97 -34.28
N LEU A 207 -44.54 15.50 -33.51
CA LEU A 207 -46.00 15.47 -33.73
C LEU A 207 -46.70 16.24 -32.59
#